data_a332bd6c088d73629f36385dd8028fae
#
_entry.id   a332bd6c088d73629f36385dd8028fae
#
_cell.length_a   1.000
_cell.length_b   1.000
_cell.length_c   1.000
_cell.angle_alpha   90.00
_cell.angle_beta   90.00
_cell.angle_gamma   90.00
#
_symmetry.space_group_name_H-M   'P 1'
#
loop_
_entity.id
_entity.type
_entity.pdbx_description
1 polymer ?
#
loop_
_entity_poly.entity_id
_entity_poly.type
_entity_poly.pdbx_seq_one_letter_code
_entity_poly.pdbx_strand_id
1 'polypeptide(L)'
;SISVIIRYRNKKLLFLADNIGNNTSATSIGNTLVNEGLLKNGTRKTKPAVQTIQAYIEALTEAYIFYEIKRFDIKGKEYLRTLGKYYIVDIGLRNYLLGYRDGDSGHILENIIYFELLRRGYDVAIGKIDNQEVDFIATKTDEKKYVQVTESMNAPETRERELAPLRKIRDSYEKIVIALECNLTQTQDGIKIIRALDFLLE
;
A
#
# COMPACT_ATOMS: atom_id res chain seq x y z
N SER A 1 32.75 9.30 -0.29
CA SER A 1 32.92 9.17 -1.74
C SER A 1 31.54 9.02 -2.42
N ILE A 2 31.41 9.47 -3.65
CA ILE A 2 30.17 9.43 -4.46
C ILE A 2 29.62 8.01 -4.58
N SER A 3 30.46 6.98 -4.68
CA SER A 3 30.05 5.57 -4.75
C SER A 3 29.33 5.07 -3.48
N VAL A 4 29.69 5.57 -2.31
CA VAL A 4 29.01 5.24 -1.03
C VAL A 4 27.63 5.89 -0.98
N ILE A 5 27.51 7.13 -1.45
CA ILE A 5 26.25 7.87 -1.51
C ILE A 5 25.28 7.20 -2.47
N ILE A 6 25.73 6.75 -3.65
CA ILE A 6 24.90 6.03 -4.63
C ILE A 6 24.42 4.68 -4.07
N ARG A 7 25.31 3.90 -3.44
CA ARG A 7 24.91 2.63 -2.79
C ARG A 7 23.91 2.84 -1.66
N TYR A 8 24.04 3.91 -0.89
CA TYR A 8 23.13 4.25 0.20
C TYR A 8 21.75 4.70 -0.31
N ARG A 9 21.73 5.49 -1.39
CA ARG A 9 20.49 5.95 -2.05
C ARG A 9 19.69 4.77 -2.62
N ASN A 10 20.35 3.86 -3.32
CA ASN A 10 19.69 2.70 -3.91
C ASN A 10 19.04 1.77 -2.87
N LYS A 11 19.62 1.63 -1.67
CA LYS A 11 19.06 0.75 -0.61
C LYS A 11 17.74 1.23 -0.07
N LYS A 12 17.51 2.54 0.06
CA LYS A 12 16.23 3.11 0.48
C LYS A 12 15.17 2.94 -0.60
N LEU A 13 15.56 3.15 -1.85
CA LEU A 13 14.70 2.88 -3.01
C LEU A 13 14.29 1.41 -3.06
N LEU A 14 15.25 0.50 -2.91
CA LEU A 14 15.01 -0.93 -2.85
C LEU A 14 14.09 -1.30 -1.68
N PHE A 15 14.31 -0.73 -0.50
CA PHE A 15 13.46 -0.97 0.66
C PHE A 15 12.01 -0.55 0.40
N LEU A 16 11.77 0.65 -0.13
CA LEU A 16 10.41 1.10 -0.45
C LEU A 16 9.77 0.25 -1.53
N ALA A 17 10.53 -0.12 -2.57
CA ALA A 17 10.04 -0.99 -3.64
C ALA A 17 9.68 -2.41 -3.13
N ASP A 18 10.42 -2.92 -2.13
CA ASP A 18 10.19 -4.23 -1.50
C ASP A 18 9.01 -4.20 -0.50
N ASN A 19 8.66 -3.03 -0.01
CA ASN A 19 7.63 -2.84 1.01
C ASN A 19 6.43 -2.03 0.51
N ILE A 20 6.13 -2.05 -0.79
CA ILE A 20 4.91 -1.45 -1.32
C ILE A 20 3.68 -2.07 -0.63
N GLY A 21 2.67 -1.25 -0.32
CA GLY A 21 1.47 -1.71 0.38
C GLY A 21 1.66 -2.03 1.86
N ASN A 22 2.89 -2.04 2.40
CA ASN A 22 3.15 -2.26 3.81
C ASN A 22 3.18 -0.95 4.60
N ASN A 23 2.63 -0.99 5.83
CA ASN A 23 2.72 0.13 6.77
C ASN A 23 4.18 0.44 7.12
N THR A 24 4.65 1.62 6.76
CA THR A 24 6.06 2.01 6.84
C THR A 24 6.23 3.39 7.49
N SER A 25 7.31 3.57 8.23
CA SER A 25 7.75 4.85 8.78
C SER A 25 9.24 5.08 8.55
N ALA A 26 9.66 6.34 8.54
CA ALA A 26 11.08 6.68 8.43
C ALA A 26 11.93 6.02 9.53
N THR A 27 11.35 5.84 10.72
CA THR A 27 12.01 5.15 11.84
C THR A 27 12.18 3.65 11.56
N SER A 28 11.14 2.98 11.04
CA SER A 28 11.22 1.55 10.70
C SER A 28 12.22 1.30 9.57
N ILE A 29 12.23 2.13 8.54
CA ILE A 29 13.23 2.10 7.47
C ILE A 29 14.64 2.22 8.04
N GLY A 30 14.88 3.20 8.91
CA GLY A 30 16.19 3.40 9.52
C GLY A 30 16.66 2.19 10.33
N ASN A 31 15.76 1.57 11.11
CA ASN A 31 16.06 0.38 11.90
C ASN A 31 16.43 -0.81 11.00
N THR A 32 15.64 -1.08 9.96
CA THR A 32 15.90 -2.18 9.02
C THR A 32 17.22 -2.01 8.30
N LEU A 33 17.51 -0.81 7.79
CA LEU A 33 18.79 -0.51 7.11
C LEU A 33 20.02 -0.73 8.02
N VAL A 34 19.89 -0.50 9.33
CA VAL A 34 20.94 -0.80 10.31
C VAL A 34 21.07 -2.29 10.57
N ASN A 35 19.93 -2.96 10.81
CA ASN A 35 19.90 -4.38 11.18
C ASN A 35 20.43 -5.29 10.06
N GLU A 36 20.10 -4.97 8.81
CA GLU A 36 20.58 -5.69 7.64
C GLU A 36 22.04 -5.39 7.29
N GLY A 37 22.73 -4.59 8.10
CA GLY A 37 24.12 -4.24 7.89
C GLY A 37 24.37 -3.41 6.62
N LEU A 38 23.30 -2.85 6.07
CA LEU A 38 23.32 -2.07 4.83
C LEU A 38 23.99 -0.71 4.99
N LEU A 39 24.28 -0.30 6.24
CA LEU A 39 24.91 0.96 6.62
C LEU A 39 26.23 0.71 7.35
N LYS A 40 27.17 0.07 6.67
CA LYS A 40 28.53 -0.05 7.16
C LYS A 40 29.38 1.09 6.56
N ASN A 41 29.72 2.11 7.36
CA ASN A 41 30.85 2.97 7.15
C ASN A 41 31.98 2.45 8.06
N GLY A 42 32.88 1.63 7.51
CA GLY A 42 33.96 1.00 8.29
C GLY A 42 33.43 0.05 9.37
N THR A 43 33.98 0.15 10.59
CA THR A 43 33.67 -0.71 11.73
C THR A 43 32.45 -0.26 12.56
N ARG A 44 31.87 0.91 12.30
CA ARG A 44 30.73 1.45 13.06
C ARG A 44 29.43 1.38 12.26
N LYS A 45 28.41 0.75 12.85
CA LYS A 45 27.00 0.82 12.40
C LYS A 45 26.44 2.19 12.81
N THR A 46 26.30 3.11 11.86
CA THR A 46 25.73 4.43 12.15
C THR A 46 24.30 4.47 11.63
N LYS A 47 23.31 4.59 12.55
CA LYS A 47 21.93 4.79 12.16
C LYS A 47 21.77 6.18 11.53
N PRO A 48 21.17 6.30 10.34
CA PRO A 48 20.89 7.61 9.76
C PRO A 48 19.88 8.36 10.62
N ALA A 49 20.00 9.67 10.66
CA ALA A 49 18.99 10.51 11.27
C ALA A 49 17.64 10.30 10.58
N VAL A 50 16.56 10.26 11.34
CA VAL A 50 15.19 10.08 10.81
C VAL A 50 14.88 11.15 9.76
N GLN A 51 15.32 12.39 9.99
CA GLN A 51 15.19 13.52 9.06
C GLN A 51 15.85 13.24 7.69
N THR A 52 17.01 12.57 7.68
CA THR A 52 17.68 12.21 6.42
C THR A 52 16.86 11.18 5.64
N ILE A 53 16.18 10.26 6.32
CA ILE A 53 15.32 9.27 5.68
C ILE A 53 14.07 9.95 5.14
N GLN A 54 13.46 10.83 5.95
CA GLN A 54 12.29 11.62 5.54
C GLN A 54 12.57 12.45 4.29
N ALA A 55 13.65 13.24 4.29
CA ALA A 55 14.04 14.04 3.12
C ALA A 55 14.27 13.20 1.86
N TYR A 56 14.73 11.95 2.02
CA TYR A 56 14.90 11.05 0.89
C TYR A 56 13.56 10.50 0.38
N ILE A 57 12.62 10.17 1.28
CA ILE A 57 11.26 9.75 0.92
C ILE A 57 10.54 10.90 0.22
N GLU A 58 10.63 12.12 0.76
CA GLU A 58 10.07 13.33 0.16
C GLU A 58 10.58 13.53 -1.27
N ALA A 59 11.90 13.41 -1.49
CA ALA A 59 12.47 13.54 -2.83
C ALA A 59 11.95 12.46 -3.81
N LEU A 60 11.67 11.23 -3.34
CA LEU A 60 11.10 10.18 -4.18
C LEU A 60 9.61 10.40 -4.47
N THR A 61 8.87 10.99 -3.55
CA THR A 61 7.46 11.33 -3.74
C THR A 61 7.32 12.59 -4.61
N GLU A 62 8.16 13.60 -4.43
CA GLU A 62 8.23 14.76 -5.32
C GLU A 62 8.61 14.41 -6.76
N ALA A 63 9.45 13.39 -6.93
CA ALA A 63 9.80 12.85 -8.25
C ALA A 63 8.71 11.93 -8.84
N TYR A 64 7.58 11.75 -8.18
CA TYR A 64 6.47 10.87 -8.59
C TYR A 64 6.89 9.42 -8.82
N ILE A 65 7.95 8.95 -8.17
CA ILE A 65 8.37 7.54 -8.21
C ILE A 65 7.56 6.71 -7.22
N PHE A 66 7.30 7.29 -6.03
CA PHE A 66 6.42 6.71 -5.03
C PHE A 66 5.31 7.69 -4.65
N TYR A 67 4.18 7.13 -4.26
CA TYR A 67 3.03 7.83 -3.72
C TYR A 67 2.81 7.39 -2.28
N GLU A 68 2.80 8.36 -1.36
CA GLU A 68 2.45 8.11 0.03
C GLU A 68 0.95 8.19 0.23
N ILE A 69 0.39 7.20 0.91
CA ILE A 69 -1.02 7.17 1.27
C ILE A 69 -1.15 7.26 2.78
N LYS A 70 -1.93 8.21 3.25
CA LYS A 70 -2.22 8.42 4.66
C LYS A 70 -3.32 7.47 5.13
N ARG A 71 -3.27 7.13 6.41
CA ARG A 71 -4.29 6.33 7.07
C ARG A 71 -5.39 7.22 7.62
N PHE A 72 -6.62 6.77 7.51
CA PHE A 72 -7.82 7.45 8.01
C PHE A 72 -8.57 6.54 8.98
N ASP A 73 -8.82 7.02 10.19
CA ASP A 73 -9.65 6.31 11.17
C ASP A 73 -11.13 6.50 10.81
N ILE A 74 -11.78 5.41 10.41
CA ILE A 74 -13.18 5.45 9.93
C ILE A 74 -14.15 5.83 11.06
N LYS A 75 -13.88 5.38 12.30
CA LYS A 75 -14.70 5.71 13.47
C LYS A 75 -14.39 7.11 14.01
N GLY A 76 -13.11 7.45 14.13
CA GLY A 76 -12.64 8.75 14.61
C GLY A 76 -12.85 9.87 13.59
N LYS A 77 -13.04 9.54 12.31
CA LYS A 77 -13.18 10.49 11.19
C LYS A 77 -12.01 11.47 11.08
N GLU A 78 -10.80 10.96 11.29
CA GLU A 78 -9.58 11.77 11.24
C GLU A 78 -8.41 11.04 10.56
N TYR A 79 -7.50 11.82 9.97
CA TYR A 79 -6.25 11.28 9.45
C TYR A 79 -5.26 10.98 10.56
N LEU A 80 -4.67 9.79 10.51
CA LEU A 80 -3.64 9.37 11.45
C LEU A 80 -2.28 9.97 11.07
N ARG A 81 -1.54 10.44 12.05
CA ARG A 81 -0.23 11.07 11.84
C ARG A 81 0.92 10.07 11.70
N THR A 82 0.68 8.81 11.98
CA THR A 82 1.71 7.78 12.04
C THR A 82 1.43 6.70 11.02
N LEU A 83 2.50 6.19 10.39
CA LEU A 83 2.48 5.11 9.43
C LEU A 83 1.65 5.43 8.18
N GLY A 84 2.28 5.38 7.04
CA GLY A 84 1.66 5.41 5.73
C GLY A 84 2.02 4.16 4.95
N LYS A 85 1.36 3.92 3.84
CA LYS A 85 1.81 2.97 2.81
C LYS A 85 2.41 3.76 1.66
N TYR A 86 3.30 3.10 0.93
CA TYR A 86 3.90 3.66 -0.29
C TYR A 86 3.60 2.74 -1.46
N TYR A 87 3.21 3.33 -2.59
CA TYR A 87 2.99 2.62 -3.84
C TYR A 87 3.91 3.17 -4.91
N ILE A 88 4.43 2.28 -5.76
CA ILE A 88 5.36 2.64 -6.82
C ILE A 88 4.59 2.88 -8.13
N VAL A 89 4.94 3.96 -8.85
CA VAL A 89 4.24 4.34 -10.08
C VAL A 89 4.37 3.30 -11.20
N ASP A 90 5.47 2.57 -11.22
CA ASP A 90 5.80 1.61 -12.27
C ASP A 90 6.25 0.26 -11.69
N ILE A 91 5.43 -0.76 -11.89
CA ILE A 91 5.74 -2.14 -11.47
C ILE A 91 6.91 -2.72 -12.27
N GLY A 92 7.12 -2.28 -13.51
CA GLY A 92 8.29 -2.65 -14.30
C GLY A 92 9.59 -2.15 -13.68
N LEU A 93 9.60 -0.91 -13.17
CA LEU A 93 10.71 -0.37 -12.39
C LEU A 93 10.95 -1.19 -11.11
N ARG A 94 9.87 -1.56 -10.39
CA ARG A 94 9.96 -2.42 -9.20
C ARG A 94 10.62 -3.76 -9.55
N ASN A 95 10.15 -4.42 -10.60
CA ASN A 95 10.67 -5.72 -11.03
C ASN A 95 12.12 -5.62 -11.54
N TYR A 96 12.51 -4.51 -12.16
CA TYR A 96 13.90 -4.24 -12.52
C TYR A 96 14.80 -4.13 -11.28
N LEU A 97 14.31 -3.49 -10.23
CA LEU A 97 15.07 -3.28 -8.99
C LEU A 97 15.23 -4.54 -8.13
N LEU A 98 14.18 -5.35 -8.03
CA LEU A 98 14.06 -6.46 -7.08
C LEU A 98 14.12 -7.84 -7.72
N GLY A 99 13.94 -7.93 -9.04
CA GLY A 99 13.61 -9.15 -9.75
C GLY A 99 12.11 -9.51 -9.61
N TYR A 100 11.65 -10.36 -10.51
CA TYR A 100 10.29 -10.89 -10.45
C TYR A 100 10.17 -11.93 -9.33
N ARG A 101 9.08 -11.86 -8.55
CA ARG A 101 8.78 -12.76 -7.44
C ARG A 101 7.31 -13.17 -7.48
N ASP A 102 7.02 -14.46 -7.50
CA ASP A 102 5.65 -14.99 -7.56
C ASP A 102 4.81 -14.65 -6.30
N GLY A 103 5.45 -14.52 -5.14
CA GLY A 103 4.77 -14.23 -3.86
C GLY A 103 4.33 -12.78 -3.66
N ASP A 104 4.58 -11.89 -4.61
CA ASP A 104 4.30 -10.45 -4.47
C ASP A 104 2.97 -10.03 -5.16
N SER A 105 2.23 -10.98 -5.73
CA SER A 105 1.04 -10.71 -6.55
C SER A 105 -0.04 -9.91 -5.83
N GLY A 106 -0.26 -10.15 -4.54
CA GLY A 106 -1.22 -9.40 -3.73
C GLY A 106 -0.85 -7.92 -3.59
N HIS A 107 0.41 -7.62 -3.25
CA HIS A 107 0.90 -6.24 -3.16
C HIS A 107 0.93 -5.53 -4.51
N ILE A 108 1.26 -6.26 -5.58
CA ILE A 108 1.23 -5.73 -6.94
C ILE A 108 -0.21 -5.41 -7.36
N LEU A 109 -1.17 -6.29 -7.07
CA LEU A 109 -2.58 -6.03 -7.33
C LEU A 109 -3.09 -4.80 -6.56
N GLU A 110 -2.78 -4.71 -5.27
CA GLU A 110 -3.13 -3.56 -4.43
C GLU A 110 -2.56 -2.26 -5.02
N ASN A 111 -1.30 -2.28 -5.47
CA ASN A 111 -0.64 -1.15 -6.14
C ASN A 111 -1.37 -0.76 -7.44
N ILE A 112 -1.77 -1.72 -8.28
CA ILE A 112 -2.51 -1.47 -9.52
C ILE A 112 -3.87 -0.84 -9.24
N ILE A 113 -4.62 -1.38 -8.28
CA ILE A 113 -5.94 -0.87 -7.90
C ILE A 113 -5.84 0.54 -7.32
N TYR A 114 -4.79 0.84 -6.54
CA TYR A 114 -4.55 2.20 -6.06
C TYR A 114 -4.44 3.20 -7.21
N PHE A 115 -3.58 2.94 -8.20
CA PHE A 115 -3.42 3.84 -9.33
C PHE A 115 -4.65 3.92 -10.21
N GLU A 116 -5.42 2.84 -10.33
CA GLU A 116 -6.69 2.87 -11.03
C GLU A 116 -7.73 3.76 -10.32
N LEU A 117 -7.81 3.71 -9.00
CA LEU A 117 -8.66 4.62 -8.22
C LEU A 117 -8.26 6.08 -8.44
N LEU A 118 -6.94 6.39 -8.42
CA LEU A 118 -6.45 7.74 -8.76
C LEU A 118 -6.80 8.15 -10.19
N ARG A 119 -6.62 7.24 -11.17
CA ARG A 119 -6.97 7.50 -12.58
C ARG A 119 -8.45 7.84 -12.74
N ARG A 120 -9.31 7.22 -11.95
CA ARG A 120 -10.75 7.51 -11.90
C ARG A 120 -11.07 8.81 -11.15
N GLY A 121 -10.08 9.52 -10.62
CA GLY A 121 -10.22 10.81 -9.95
C GLY A 121 -10.68 10.71 -8.49
N TYR A 122 -10.41 9.59 -7.81
CA TYR A 122 -10.64 9.48 -6.37
C TYR A 122 -9.45 10.00 -5.58
N ASP A 123 -9.73 10.67 -4.48
CA ASP A 123 -8.81 10.81 -3.37
C ASP A 123 -8.81 9.49 -2.58
N VAL A 124 -7.61 8.94 -2.32
CA VAL A 124 -7.48 7.62 -1.72
C VAL A 124 -6.77 7.69 -0.37
N ALA A 125 -7.34 7.06 0.64
CA ALA A 125 -6.75 6.86 1.95
C ALA A 125 -6.82 5.37 2.34
N ILE A 126 -5.96 4.95 3.28
CA ILE A 126 -6.07 3.62 3.90
C ILE A 126 -7.07 3.71 5.04
N GLY A 127 -8.03 2.81 5.07
CA GLY A 127 -9.03 2.77 6.14
C GLY A 127 -8.51 2.03 7.37
N LYS A 128 -8.72 2.60 8.56
CA LYS A 128 -8.56 1.89 9.83
C LYS A 128 -9.92 1.79 10.50
N ILE A 129 -10.31 0.59 10.90
CA ILE A 129 -11.50 0.33 11.70
C ILE A 129 -11.16 -0.62 12.86
N ASP A 130 -11.19 -0.11 14.08
CA ASP A 130 -10.68 -0.81 15.27
C ASP A 130 -9.21 -1.24 15.08
N ASN A 131 -8.95 -2.54 15.15
CA ASN A 131 -7.65 -3.16 14.92
C ASN A 131 -7.51 -3.76 13.51
N GLN A 132 -8.44 -3.46 12.59
CA GLN A 132 -8.42 -3.95 11.22
C GLN A 132 -8.16 -2.82 10.24
N GLU A 133 -7.68 -3.18 9.07
CA GLU A 133 -7.42 -2.27 7.97
C GLU A 133 -8.42 -2.54 6.83
N VAL A 134 -8.81 -1.47 6.15
CA VAL A 134 -9.47 -1.51 4.86
C VAL A 134 -8.48 -0.92 3.88
N ASP A 135 -8.16 -1.65 2.82
CA ASP A 135 -7.06 -1.27 1.93
C ASP A 135 -7.24 0.14 1.38
N PHE A 136 -8.45 0.49 0.92
CA PHE A 136 -8.70 1.83 0.43
C PHE A 136 -10.06 2.40 0.85
N ILE A 137 -10.04 3.69 1.17
CA ILE A 137 -11.21 4.57 1.18
C ILE A 137 -11.04 5.48 -0.04
N ALA A 138 -11.87 5.31 -1.05
CA ALA A 138 -11.86 6.12 -2.26
C ALA A 138 -12.98 7.16 -2.20
N THR A 139 -12.65 8.44 -2.28
CA THR A 139 -13.61 9.55 -2.11
C THR A 139 -13.55 10.51 -3.29
N LYS A 140 -14.70 10.89 -3.81
CA LYS A 140 -14.94 12.02 -4.70
C LYS A 140 -15.97 12.95 -4.09
N THR A 141 -16.31 14.06 -4.79
CA THR A 141 -17.25 15.08 -4.31
C THR A 141 -18.53 14.49 -3.71
N ASP A 142 -19.19 13.57 -4.42
CA ASP A 142 -20.48 12.99 -4.03
C ASP A 142 -20.44 11.45 -3.89
N GLU A 143 -19.25 10.85 -3.92
CA GLU A 143 -19.08 9.41 -3.94
C GLU A 143 -17.99 8.97 -2.98
N LYS A 144 -18.29 7.90 -2.23
CA LYS A 144 -17.33 7.26 -1.34
C LYS A 144 -17.48 5.75 -1.42
N LYS A 145 -16.35 5.06 -1.51
CA LYS A 145 -16.28 3.59 -1.53
C LYS A 145 -15.25 3.08 -0.54
N TYR A 146 -15.52 1.91 0.01
CA TYR A 146 -14.56 1.13 0.78
C TYR A 146 -14.13 -0.06 -0.06
N VAL A 147 -12.85 -0.20 -0.29
CA VAL A 147 -12.31 -1.20 -1.19
C VAL A 147 -11.32 -2.08 -0.44
N GLN A 148 -11.53 -3.38 -0.53
CA GLN A 148 -10.59 -4.41 -0.10
C GLN A 148 -10.02 -5.12 -1.33
N VAL A 149 -8.73 -5.45 -1.32
CA VAL A 149 -8.05 -6.08 -2.46
C VAL A 149 -7.44 -7.40 -2.01
N THR A 150 -7.69 -8.46 -2.75
CA THR A 150 -7.16 -9.79 -2.41
C THR A 150 -6.81 -10.60 -3.66
N GLU A 151 -5.92 -11.56 -3.51
CA GLU A 151 -5.60 -12.48 -4.61
C GLU A 151 -6.77 -13.42 -4.93
N SER A 152 -7.43 -13.96 -3.92
CA SER A 152 -8.50 -14.93 -4.13
C SER A 152 -9.61 -14.82 -3.10
N MET A 153 -10.84 -15.02 -3.54
CA MET A 153 -12.05 -15.15 -2.72
C MET A 153 -12.59 -16.58 -2.71
N ASN A 154 -11.83 -17.56 -3.16
CA ASN A 154 -12.30 -18.94 -3.31
C ASN A 154 -12.35 -19.70 -1.99
N ALA A 155 -11.33 -19.52 -1.12
CA ALA A 155 -11.29 -20.15 0.20
C ALA A 155 -12.24 -19.47 1.21
N PRO A 156 -13.08 -20.20 1.95
CA PRO A 156 -14.02 -19.63 2.92
C PRO A 156 -13.33 -18.77 4.00
N GLU A 157 -12.18 -19.22 4.51
CA GLU A 157 -11.42 -18.51 5.55
C GLU A 157 -10.89 -17.16 5.04
N THR A 158 -10.37 -17.12 3.80
CA THR A 158 -9.93 -15.89 3.14
C THR A 158 -11.11 -14.96 2.95
N ARG A 159 -12.24 -15.49 2.46
CA ARG A 159 -13.47 -14.71 2.27
C ARG A 159 -13.94 -14.04 3.56
N GLU A 160 -14.00 -14.77 4.66
CA GLU A 160 -14.39 -14.20 5.96
C GLU A 160 -13.41 -13.12 6.43
N ARG A 161 -12.12 -13.33 6.26
CA ARG A 161 -11.09 -12.37 6.61
C ARG A 161 -11.25 -11.06 5.84
N GLU A 162 -11.46 -11.11 4.53
CA GLU A 162 -11.57 -9.93 3.66
C GLU A 162 -12.90 -9.18 3.86
N LEU A 163 -13.98 -9.88 4.18
CA LEU A 163 -15.29 -9.26 4.44
C LEU A 163 -15.39 -8.64 5.85
N ALA A 164 -14.65 -9.17 6.82
CA ALA A 164 -14.77 -8.79 8.23
C ALA A 164 -14.58 -7.27 8.49
N PRO A 165 -13.58 -6.57 7.96
CA PRO A 165 -13.42 -5.13 8.18
C PRO A 165 -14.56 -4.34 7.54
N LEU A 166 -15.03 -4.71 6.34
CA LEU A 166 -16.10 -4.03 5.62
C LEU A 166 -17.44 -4.16 6.32
N ARG A 167 -17.73 -5.33 6.92
CA ARG A 167 -18.97 -5.56 7.72
C ARG A 167 -19.07 -4.69 8.97
N LYS A 168 -17.92 -4.23 9.52
CA LYS A 168 -17.90 -3.34 10.69
C LYS A 168 -18.27 -1.90 10.36
N ILE A 169 -18.19 -1.52 9.10
CA ILE A 169 -18.52 -0.18 8.65
C ILE A 169 -20.04 -0.07 8.54
N ARG A 170 -20.64 0.82 9.34
CA ARG A 170 -22.12 0.91 9.49
C ARG A 170 -22.78 1.98 8.61
N ASP A 171 -21.99 2.67 7.78
CA ASP A 171 -22.55 3.62 6.82
C ASP A 171 -23.09 2.93 5.56
N SER A 172 -23.80 3.72 4.72
CA SER A 172 -24.46 3.24 3.50
C SER A 172 -23.60 3.34 2.24
N TYR A 173 -22.33 3.76 2.37
CA TYR A 173 -21.44 3.85 1.22
C TYR A 173 -21.10 2.46 0.65
N GLU A 174 -20.78 2.44 -0.62
CA GLU A 174 -20.46 1.22 -1.36
C GLU A 174 -19.25 0.51 -0.74
N LYS A 175 -19.35 -0.80 -0.60
CA LYS A 175 -18.31 -1.68 -0.10
C LYS A 175 -17.99 -2.72 -1.15
N ILE A 176 -16.71 -2.82 -1.53
CA ILE A 176 -16.27 -3.66 -2.65
C ILE A 176 -15.08 -4.49 -2.21
N VAL A 177 -15.06 -5.76 -2.59
CA VAL A 177 -13.86 -6.58 -2.61
C VAL A 177 -13.45 -6.79 -4.06
N ILE A 178 -12.22 -6.43 -4.39
CA ILE A 178 -11.61 -6.65 -5.71
C ILE A 178 -10.65 -7.83 -5.57
N ALA A 179 -10.95 -8.93 -6.26
CA ALA A 179 -10.17 -10.15 -6.20
C ALA A 179 -9.54 -10.47 -7.56
N LEU A 180 -8.27 -10.91 -7.56
CA LEU A 180 -7.64 -11.41 -8.78
C LEU A 180 -8.38 -12.65 -9.27
N GLU A 181 -8.71 -13.55 -8.33
CA GLU A 181 -9.47 -14.76 -8.60
C GLU A 181 -10.77 -14.80 -7.79
N CYS A 182 -11.88 -14.76 -8.48
CA CYS A 182 -13.20 -15.11 -7.95
C CYS A 182 -14.05 -15.72 -9.05
N ASN A 183 -14.93 -16.65 -8.70
CA ASN A 183 -15.68 -17.41 -9.69
C ASN A 183 -16.65 -16.56 -10.49
N LEU A 184 -17.33 -15.60 -9.85
CA LEU A 184 -18.29 -14.67 -10.47
C LEU A 184 -18.41 -13.41 -9.63
N THR A 185 -18.75 -12.29 -10.26
CA THR A 185 -19.22 -11.09 -9.56
C THR A 185 -20.47 -11.43 -8.76
N GLN A 186 -20.43 -11.18 -7.47
CA GLN A 186 -21.54 -11.51 -6.55
C GLN A 186 -21.66 -10.43 -5.46
N THR A 187 -22.77 -10.45 -4.75
CA THR A 187 -22.96 -9.60 -3.59
C THR A 187 -23.19 -10.48 -2.36
N GLN A 188 -22.42 -10.22 -1.30
CA GLN A 188 -22.57 -10.89 -0.03
C GLN A 188 -22.65 -9.85 1.10
N ASP A 189 -23.70 -9.90 1.92
CA ASP A 189 -23.95 -8.97 3.03
C ASP A 189 -23.93 -7.48 2.59
N GLY A 190 -24.38 -7.18 1.36
CA GLY A 190 -24.33 -5.85 0.79
C GLY A 190 -22.93 -5.41 0.30
N ILE A 191 -21.94 -6.30 0.33
CA ILE A 191 -20.58 -6.08 -0.17
C ILE A 191 -20.46 -6.69 -1.56
N LYS A 192 -20.11 -5.89 -2.55
CA LYS A 192 -19.89 -6.33 -3.93
C LYS A 192 -18.53 -7.01 -4.06
N ILE A 193 -18.46 -8.17 -4.67
CA ILE A 193 -17.23 -8.90 -4.96
C ILE A 193 -17.07 -8.91 -6.47
N ILE A 194 -15.94 -8.38 -6.97
CA ILE A 194 -15.68 -8.18 -8.39
C ILE A 194 -14.31 -8.76 -8.72
N ARG A 195 -14.15 -9.32 -9.93
CA ARG A 195 -12.83 -9.67 -10.43
C ARG A 195 -12.04 -8.40 -10.76
N ALA A 196 -10.74 -8.43 -10.45
CA ALA A 196 -9.84 -7.30 -10.73
C ALA A 196 -9.86 -6.91 -12.23
N LEU A 197 -9.89 -7.88 -13.14
CA LEU A 197 -9.95 -7.63 -14.57
C LEU A 197 -11.23 -6.88 -14.96
N ASP A 198 -12.38 -7.31 -14.43
CA ASP A 198 -13.66 -6.66 -14.74
C ASP A 198 -13.66 -5.21 -14.21
N PHE A 199 -13.14 -5.00 -12.98
CA PHE A 199 -13.00 -3.66 -12.41
C PHE A 199 -12.08 -2.75 -13.25
N LEU A 200 -10.98 -3.27 -13.79
CA LEU A 200 -10.03 -2.48 -14.58
C LEU A 200 -10.53 -2.15 -16.00
N LEU A 201 -11.49 -2.90 -16.52
CA LEU A 201 -12.05 -2.70 -17.87
C LEU A 201 -13.32 -1.81 -17.88
N GLU A 202 -13.91 -1.52 -16.73
CA GLU A 202 -14.99 -0.52 -16.59
C GLU A 202 -14.45 0.91 -16.76
#